data_f40a2635a8472c832e0770a852140c1a
#
_entry.id   f40a2635a8472c832e0770a852140c1a
#
_cell.length_a   1.000
_cell.length_b   1.000
_cell.length_c   1.000
_cell.angle_alpha   90.00
_cell.angle_beta   90.00
_cell.angle_gamma   90.00
#
_symmetry.space_group_name_H-M   'P 1'
#
loop_
_entity.id
_entity.type
_entity.pdbx_description
1 polymer ?
#
loop_
_entity_poly.entity_id
_entity_poly.type
_entity_poly.pdbx_seq_one_letter_code
_entity_poly.pdbx_strand_id
1 'polypeptide(L)'
;MAEREYAAELAQLESTLSGIEKVLDLPKLQEEAAKLEEAASAPNLWDDVANAQKVTSKLSHTQNQIKTLESLRGRITDLPVLLDLAKEENDKSALADVDKELDAITKSIEDLEIQTLLNGEYDERDALVTIRSEAGG
;
A
#
# COMPACT_ATOMS: atom_id res chain seq x y z
N MET A 1 -3.27 34.08 -4.23
CA MET A 1 -2.83 32.70 -4.32
C MET A 1 -3.94 31.75 -4.00
N ALA A 2 -4.20 30.86 -4.90
CA ALA A 2 -5.27 29.91 -4.68
C ALA A 2 -4.90 28.95 -3.56
N GLU A 3 -5.86 28.63 -2.75
CA GLU A 3 -5.66 27.65 -1.72
C GLU A 3 -5.65 26.25 -2.34
N ARG A 4 -4.93 25.37 -1.68
CA ARG A 4 -4.88 24.00 -2.11
C ARG A 4 -6.24 23.33 -1.90
N GLU A 5 -6.64 22.53 -2.86
CA GLU A 5 -7.92 21.82 -2.80
C GLU A 5 -7.77 20.52 -2.02
N TYR A 6 -7.64 20.64 -0.72
CA TYR A 6 -7.39 19.47 0.15
C TYR A 6 -8.47 18.40 0.00
N ALA A 7 -9.73 18.82 0.01
CA ALA A 7 -10.83 17.87 -0.07
C ALA A 7 -10.80 17.09 -1.39
N ALA A 8 -10.51 17.78 -2.49
CA ALA A 8 -10.46 17.15 -3.80
C ALA A 8 -9.28 16.19 -3.90
N GLU A 9 -8.11 16.61 -3.40
CA GLU A 9 -6.93 15.76 -3.41
C GLU A 9 -7.14 14.51 -2.54
N LEU A 10 -7.73 14.69 -1.36
CA LEU A 10 -8.00 13.56 -0.47
C LEU A 10 -9.01 12.60 -1.08
N ALA A 11 -10.04 13.12 -1.72
CA ALA A 11 -11.05 12.28 -2.38
C ALA A 11 -10.40 11.45 -3.49
N GLN A 12 -9.50 12.06 -4.25
CA GLN A 12 -8.78 11.38 -5.31
C GLN A 12 -7.88 10.28 -4.75
N LEU A 13 -7.15 10.58 -3.68
CA LEU A 13 -6.27 9.61 -3.04
C LEU A 13 -7.06 8.45 -2.46
N GLU A 14 -8.18 8.75 -1.83
CA GLU A 14 -9.03 7.69 -1.28
C GLU A 14 -9.57 6.78 -2.37
N SER A 15 -10.00 7.38 -3.47
CA SER A 15 -10.50 6.61 -4.62
C SER A 15 -9.41 5.70 -5.18
N THR A 16 -8.21 6.25 -5.34
CA THR A 16 -7.08 5.49 -5.86
C THR A 16 -6.70 4.34 -4.91
N LEU A 17 -6.65 4.63 -3.62
CA LEU A 17 -6.32 3.62 -2.63
C LEU A 17 -7.37 2.51 -2.60
N SER A 18 -8.65 2.89 -2.69
CA SER A 18 -9.73 1.89 -2.74
C SER A 18 -9.59 0.99 -3.96
N GLY A 19 -9.21 1.56 -5.10
CA GLY A 19 -8.95 0.79 -6.30
C GLY A 19 -7.80 -0.19 -6.12
N ILE A 20 -6.73 0.26 -5.48
CA ILE A 20 -5.58 -0.60 -5.19
C ILE A 20 -5.98 -1.74 -4.26
N GLU A 21 -6.75 -1.43 -3.22
CA GLU A 21 -7.21 -2.44 -2.27
C GLU A 21 -8.04 -3.52 -2.96
N LYS A 22 -8.83 -3.12 -3.95
CA LYS A 22 -9.63 -4.07 -4.72
C LYS A 22 -8.77 -4.97 -5.59
N VAL A 23 -7.79 -4.38 -6.26
CA VAL A 23 -6.89 -5.13 -7.14
C VAL A 23 -6.08 -6.14 -6.33
N LEU A 24 -5.55 -5.70 -5.20
CA LEU A 24 -4.75 -6.57 -4.33
C LEU A 24 -5.63 -7.53 -3.53
N ASP A 25 -6.91 -7.24 -3.41
CA ASP A 25 -7.87 -8.06 -2.65
C ASP A 25 -7.44 -8.14 -1.19
N LEU A 26 -7.58 -7.03 -0.50
CA LEU A 26 -7.13 -6.91 0.89
C LEU A 26 -7.64 -8.04 1.79
N PRO A 27 -8.93 -8.40 1.75
CA PRO A 27 -9.39 -9.53 2.57
C PRO A 27 -8.65 -10.82 2.29
N LYS A 28 -8.32 -11.05 1.02
CA LYS A 28 -7.57 -12.24 0.62
C LYS A 28 -6.14 -12.19 1.15
N LEU A 29 -5.52 -11.00 1.11
CA LEU A 29 -4.19 -10.83 1.68
C LEU A 29 -4.18 -11.15 3.17
N GLN A 30 -5.19 -10.69 3.89
CA GLN A 30 -5.31 -10.94 5.31
C GLN A 30 -5.48 -12.43 5.60
N GLU A 31 -6.31 -13.10 4.80
CA GLU A 31 -6.51 -14.53 4.91
C GLU A 31 -5.22 -15.29 4.63
N GLU A 32 -4.53 -14.89 3.58
CA GLU A 32 -3.26 -15.50 3.18
C GLU A 32 -2.19 -15.32 4.26
N ALA A 33 -2.13 -14.12 4.84
CA ALA A 33 -1.19 -13.87 5.93
C ALA A 33 -1.47 -14.77 7.13
N ALA A 34 -2.75 -14.97 7.46
CA ALA A 34 -3.14 -15.84 8.56
C ALA A 34 -2.69 -17.28 8.29
N LYS A 35 -2.89 -17.75 7.07
CA LYS A 35 -2.46 -19.10 6.70
C LYS A 35 -0.95 -19.26 6.76
N LEU A 36 -0.24 -18.23 6.31
CA LEU A 36 1.22 -18.26 6.35
C LEU A 36 1.75 -18.20 7.77
N GLU A 37 1.08 -17.43 8.64
CA GLU A 37 1.44 -17.39 10.05
C GLU A 37 1.30 -18.76 10.69
N GLU A 38 0.22 -19.44 10.35
CA GLU A 38 -0.02 -20.77 10.86
C GLU A 38 1.08 -21.73 10.39
N ALA A 39 1.41 -21.66 9.09
CA ALA A 39 2.49 -22.47 8.53
C ALA A 39 3.83 -22.15 9.18
N ALA A 40 4.09 -20.86 9.43
CA ALA A 40 5.33 -20.42 10.05
C ALA A 40 5.46 -20.88 11.50
N SER A 41 4.33 -21.17 12.13
CA SER A 41 4.33 -21.63 13.53
C SER A 41 4.45 -23.15 13.66
N ALA A 42 4.45 -23.87 12.54
CA ALA A 42 4.55 -25.32 12.58
C ALA A 42 5.86 -25.76 13.21
N PRO A 43 5.82 -26.71 14.15
CA PRO A 43 7.05 -27.11 14.86
C PRO A 43 8.09 -27.75 13.95
N ASN A 44 7.67 -28.33 12.83
CA ASN A 44 8.59 -28.98 11.89
C ASN A 44 8.92 -28.11 10.69
N LEU A 45 8.62 -26.83 10.76
CA LEU A 45 8.84 -25.92 9.63
C LEU A 45 10.29 -25.96 9.16
N TRP A 46 11.23 -25.90 10.10
CA TRP A 46 12.65 -25.81 9.79
C TRP A 46 13.31 -27.14 9.44
N ASP A 47 12.54 -28.23 9.43
CA ASP A 47 13.02 -29.50 8.90
C ASP A 47 13.32 -29.37 7.40
N ASP A 48 12.61 -28.48 6.73
CA ASP A 48 12.86 -28.13 5.33
C ASP A 48 13.21 -26.64 5.30
N VAL A 49 14.49 -26.32 5.31
CA VAL A 49 14.98 -24.95 5.38
C VAL A 49 14.50 -24.12 4.19
N ALA A 50 14.54 -24.70 2.99
CA ALA A 50 14.10 -23.97 1.79
C ALA A 50 12.63 -23.59 1.88
N ASN A 51 11.80 -24.53 2.35
CA ASN A 51 10.39 -24.25 2.52
C ASN A 51 10.14 -23.22 3.62
N ALA A 52 10.89 -23.31 4.72
CA ALA A 52 10.78 -22.37 5.83
C ALA A 52 11.09 -20.95 5.38
N GLN A 53 12.16 -20.79 4.60
CA GLN A 53 12.53 -19.49 4.07
C GLN A 53 11.46 -18.93 3.13
N LYS A 54 10.90 -19.80 2.31
CA LYS A 54 9.85 -19.41 1.38
C LYS A 54 8.62 -18.93 2.12
N VAL A 55 8.20 -19.67 3.14
CA VAL A 55 7.02 -19.33 3.95
C VAL A 55 7.23 -18.02 4.68
N THR A 56 8.37 -17.87 5.35
CA THR A 56 8.64 -16.65 6.13
C THR A 56 8.81 -15.41 5.25
N SER A 57 9.46 -15.56 4.10
CA SER A 57 9.60 -14.46 3.15
C SER A 57 8.26 -14.02 2.60
N LYS A 58 7.42 -14.97 2.23
CA LYS A 58 6.11 -14.67 1.70
C LYS A 58 5.22 -14.04 2.75
N LEU A 59 5.30 -14.53 3.99
CA LEU A 59 4.56 -13.95 5.10
C LEU A 59 4.96 -12.50 5.32
N SER A 60 6.26 -12.22 5.36
CA SER A 60 6.77 -10.86 5.51
C SER A 60 6.27 -9.94 4.42
N HIS A 61 6.35 -10.40 3.18
CA HIS A 61 5.91 -9.63 2.03
C HIS A 61 4.41 -9.32 2.12
N THR A 62 3.62 -10.33 2.43
CA THR A 62 2.16 -10.16 2.54
C THR A 62 1.80 -9.22 3.67
N GLN A 63 2.44 -9.39 4.82
CA GLN A 63 2.20 -8.51 5.97
C GLN A 63 2.58 -7.07 5.67
N ASN A 64 3.68 -6.87 4.95
CA ASN A 64 4.11 -5.52 4.56
C ASN A 64 3.10 -4.86 3.63
N GLN A 65 2.54 -5.62 2.70
CA GLN A 65 1.51 -5.10 1.81
C GLN A 65 0.28 -4.64 2.59
N ILE A 66 -0.16 -5.48 3.53
CA ILE A 66 -1.31 -5.16 4.38
C ILE A 66 -1.02 -3.91 5.20
N LYS A 67 0.15 -3.86 5.82
CA LYS A 67 0.58 -2.75 6.65
C LYS A 67 0.61 -1.44 5.87
N THR A 68 1.15 -1.49 4.66
CA THR A 68 1.23 -0.32 3.80
C THR A 68 -0.17 0.21 3.49
N LEU A 69 -1.09 -0.69 3.14
CA LEU A 69 -2.46 -0.29 2.83
C LEU A 69 -3.15 0.31 4.05
N GLU A 70 -3.00 -0.33 5.20
CA GLU A 70 -3.62 0.14 6.43
C GLU A 70 -3.04 1.48 6.87
N SER A 71 -1.73 1.62 6.74
CA SER A 71 -1.05 2.86 7.09
C SER A 71 -1.52 4.02 6.22
N LEU A 72 -1.59 3.81 4.91
CA LEU A 72 -2.04 4.85 4.00
C LEU A 72 -3.50 5.21 4.24
N ARG A 73 -4.33 4.21 4.50
CA ARG A 73 -5.74 4.45 4.80
C ARG A 73 -5.88 5.30 6.07
N GLY A 74 -5.12 4.97 7.10
CA GLY A 74 -5.13 5.74 8.34
C GLY A 74 -4.66 7.17 8.15
N ARG A 75 -3.60 7.35 7.37
CA ARG A 75 -3.07 8.69 7.10
C ARG A 75 -4.08 9.55 6.35
N ILE A 76 -4.77 8.97 5.37
CA ILE A 76 -5.80 9.69 4.63
C ILE A 76 -6.96 10.06 5.55
N THR A 77 -7.34 9.14 6.42
CA THR A 77 -8.43 9.37 7.37
C THR A 77 -8.09 10.46 8.38
N ASP A 78 -6.84 10.48 8.84
CA ASP A 78 -6.39 11.43 9.86
C ASP A 78 -6.11 12.82 9.31
N LEU A 79 -5.76 12.91 8.04
CA LEU A 79 -5.35 14.19 7.47
C LEU A 79 -6.41 15.30 7.59
N PRO A 80 -7.70 15.04 7.32
CA PRO A 80 -8.71 16.09 7.49
C PRO A 80 -8.79 16.60 8.91
N VAL A 81 -8.57 15.73 9.90
CA VAL A 81 -8.58 16.14 11.30
C VAL A 81 -7.41 17.09 11.57
N LEU A 82 -6.23 16.73 11.08
CA LEU A 82 -5.04 17.56 11.23
C LEU A 82 -5.23 18.91 10.54
N LEU A 83 -5.84 18.88 9.36
CA LEU A 83 -6.10 20.08 8.60
C LEU A 83 -7.06 21.01 9.35
N ASP A 84 -8.13 20.43 9.90
CA ASP A 84 -9.11 21.21 10.66
C ASP A 84 -8.47 21.86 11.89
N LEU A 85 -7.65 21.11 12.58
CA LEU A 85 -6.94 21.63 13.76
C LEU A 85 -5.99 22.76 13.38
N ALA A 86 -5.26 22.61 12.29
CA ALA A 86 -4.33 23.63 11.81
C ALA A 86 -5.07 24.91 11.44
N LYS A 87 -6.21 24.78 10.77
CA LYS A 87 -7.02 25.92 10.38
C LYS A 87 -7.64 26.61 11.59
N GLU A 88 -8.13 25.82 12.53
CA GLU A 88 -8.77 26.33 13.73
C GLU A 88 -7.80 27.14 14.56
N GLU A 89 -6.56 26.67 14.67
CA GLU A 89 -5.53 27.36 15.42
C GLU A 89 -4.82 28.43 14.60
N ASN A 90 -5.15 28.50 13.32
CA ASN A 90 -4.51 29.44 12.41
C ASN A 90 -2.99 29.31 12.44
N ASP A 91 -2.52 28.09 12.50
CA ASP A 91 -1.12 27.76 12.65
C ASP A 91 -0.49 27.45 11.28
N LYS A 92 0.27 28.39 10.76
CA LYS A 92 0.89 28.24 9.45
C LYS A 92 1.87 27.09 9.40
N SER A 93 2.57 26.85 10.51
CA SER A 93 3.53 25.74 10.60
C SER A 93 2.81 24.42 10.51
N ALA A 94 1.66 24.29 11.20
CA ALA A 94 0.87 23.07 11.14
C ALA A 94 0.28 22.86 9.74
N LEU A 95 -0.12 23.93 9.07
CA LEU A 95 -0.61 23.84 7.69
C LEU A 95 0.49 23.36 6.76
N ALA A 96 1.72 23.85 6.96
CA ALA A 96 2.85 23.39 6.16
C ALA A 96 3.09 21.89 6.36
N ASP A 97 2.96 21.43 7.59
CA ASP A 97 3.10 20.00 7.90
C ASP A 97 2.01 19.18 7.21
N VAL A 98 0.77 19.69 7.18
CA VAL A 98 -0.33 19.03 6.48
C VAL A 98 -0.01 18.92 4.99
N ASP A 99 0.51 19.99 4.39
CA ASP A 99 0.90 19.98 2.98
C ASP A 99 1.96 18.92 2.71
N LYS A 100 2.96 18.83 3.57
CA LYS A 100 4.03 17.84 3.43
C LYS A 100 3.48 16.42 3.55
N GLU A 101 2.60 16.22 4.50
CA GLU A 101 2.00 14.91 4.68
C GLU A 101 1.15 14.52 3.48
N LEU A 102 0.37 15.46 2.97
CA LEU A 102 -0.46 15.19 1.79
C LEU A 102 0.42 14.84 0.58
N ASP A 103 1.51 15.56 0.40
CA ASP A 103 2.44 15.26 -0.69
C ASP A 103 3.09 13.89 -0.51
N ALA A 104 3.44 13.54 0.72
CA ALA A 104 4.03 12.25 1.02
C ALA A 104 3.05 11.11 0.76
N ILE A 105 1.80 11.29 1.17
CA ILE A 105 0.75 10.30 0.92
C ILE A 105 0.54 10.14 -0.59
N THR A 106 0.47 11.26 -1.30
CA THR A 106 0.28 11.24 -2.75
C THR A 106 1.37 10.42 -3.43
N LYS A 107 2.61 10.70 -3.07
CA LYS A 107 3.74 9.98 -3.66
C LYS A 107 3.68 8.48 -3.33
N SER A 108 3.39 8.15 -2.08
CA SER A 108 3.32 6.76 -1.66
C SER A 108 2.22 6.00 -2.40
N ILE A 109 1.07 6.65 -2.58
CA ILE A 109 -0.05 6.03 -3.30
C ILE A 109 0.28 5.87 -4.77
N GLU A 110 0.90 6.89 -5.38
CA GLU A 110 1.30 6.80 -6.78
C GLU A 110 2.29 5.67 -7.01
N ASP A 111 3.27 5.55 -6.13
CA ASP A 111 4.26 4.47 -6.22
C ASP A 111 3.59 3.11 -6.05
N LEU A 112 2.68 3.01 -5.10
CA LEU A 112 1.96 1.77 -4.85
C LEU A 112 1.06 1.41 -6.03
N GLU A 113 0.41 2.40 -6.61
CA GLU A 113 -0.45 2.19 -7.77
C GLU A 113 0.37 1.64 -8.95
N ILE A 114 1.54 2.22 -9.19
CA ILE A 114 2.42 1.75 -10.26
C ILE A 114 2.84 0.31 -10.00
N GLN A 115 3.26 0.00 -8.78
CA GLN A 115 3.66 -1.35 -8.43
C GLN A 115 2.52 -2.34 -8.58
N THR A 116 1.32 -1.92 -8.18
CA THR A 116 0.14 -2.77 -8.26
C THR A 116 -0.24 -3.07 -9.71
N LEU A 117 -0.18 -2.04 -10.55
CA LEU A 117 -0.48 -2.22 -11.97
C LEU A 117 0.54 -3.11 -12.65
N LEU A 118 1.80 -2.91 -12.34
CA LEU A 118 2.86 -3.72 -12.92
C LEU A 118 2.75 -5.18 -12.48
N ASN A 119 2.50 -5.40 -11.20
CA ASN A 119 2.36 -6.75 -10.67
C ASN A 119 1.13 -7.43 -11.24
N GLY A 120 0.02 -6.71 -11.35
CA GLY A 120 -1.21 -7.24 -11.90
C GLY A 120 -1.05 -7.64 -13.34
N GLU A 121 -0.46 -6.76 -14.14
CA GLU A 121 -0.18 -7.05 -15.53
C GLU A 121 0.78 -8.22 -15.67
N TYR A 122 1.79 -8.21 -14.85
CA TYR A 122 2.80 -9.24 -14.90
C TYR A 122 2.20 -10.61 -14.61
N ASP A 123 1.33 -10.67 -13.61
CA ASP A 123 0.66 -11.92 -13.24
C ASP A 123 -0.18 -12.44 -14.39
N GLU A 124 -0.89 -11.55 -15.06
CA GLU A 124 -1.70 -11.93 -16.20
C GLU A 124 -0.84 -12.41 -17.35
N ARG A 125 0.32 -11.80 -17.51
CA ARG A 125 1.22 -12.10 -18.61
C ARG A 125 2.19 -13.22 -18.28
N ASP A 126 2.20 -13.64 -17.08
CA ASP A 126 3.10 -14.70 -16.63
C ASP A 126 3.02 -15.91 -17.55
N ALA A 127 1.88 -16.18 -18.03
CA ALA A 127 1.69 -17.25 -18.99
C ALA A 127 2.45 -17.01 -20.30
N LEU A 128 2.72 -15.79 -20.57
CA LEU A 128 3.43 -15.41 -21.78
C LEU A 128 4.91 -15.39 -21.65
N VAL A 129 5.52 -14.89 -20.87
CA VAL A 129 6.71 -14.39 -20.62
C VAL A 129 7.77 -14.05 -21.10
N THR A 130 7.62 -13.63 -21.15
CA THR A 130 8.29 -13.07 -21.23
C THR A 130 8.69 -12.20 -21.65
N ILE A 131 8.67 -12.01 -21.88
CA ILE A 131 9.00 -11.21 -22.09
C ILE A 131 9.35 -10.37 -22.22
N ARG A 132 9.39 -10.17 -22.34
CA ARG A 132 9.76 -9.26 -22.37
C ARG A 132 10.43 -8.61 -22.31
N SER A 133 10.68 -9.00 -22.51
CA SER A 133 11.36 -8.35 -22.42
C SER A 133 11.57 -7.78 -23.04
N GLU A 134 11.30 -7.81 -23.50
CA GLU A 134 11.51 -7.18 -23.89
C GLU A 134 11.58 -6.41 -23.99
N ALA A 135 11.37 -6.65 -24.04
CA ALA A 135 11.44 -5.92 -23.90
C ALA A 135 11.57 -5.52 -23.66
N GLY A 136 11.61 -5.80 -23.83
CA GLY A 136 11.78 -5.42 -23.39
C GLY A 136 11.84 -5.35 -23.26
N GLY A 137 11.82 -5.74 -23.45
CA GLY A 137 11.87 -5.69 -23.07
C GLY A 137 11.85 -5.64 -23.12
#